data_1110a2f8741e392e63ec69fdb846d158
#
_entry.id   1110a2f8741e392e63ec69fdb846d158
#
_cell.length_a   1.000
_cell.length_b   1.000
_cell.length_c   1.000
_cell.angle_alpha   90.00
_cell.angle_beta   90.00
_cell.angle_gamma   90.00
#
_symmetry.space_group_name_H-M   'P 1'
#
loop_
_entity.id
_entity.type
_entity.pdbx_description
1 polymer ?
#
loop_
_entity_poly.entity_id
_entity_poly.type
_entity_poly.pdbx_seq_one_letter_code
_entity_poly.pdbx_strand_id
1 'polypeptide(L)'
;AGSTSLTGCLHKPRKAGPLWINDAHSQLNRTRIAGITRPENPEPIQQLLRRGHTISICGGRHAMGGQQFGTDNQLVDTGSLNKVLQFDRENGLLEVEAGIQWPDVLKFLEANQVNDKKTWGFAQKQTGADNLALGGALSANAHGRGLQFQPFVQDVESLRLINAEGDIVNCSRNINTELFRHVIGGYGLFGLVYSLKLQLVPRQKVERRVEIIHARDLLHRLNQQIKAGALYGDFQFNIDSTNANFLQEGVFSSYVPVPAGTPIPENQRKLPAGAWKQLIHLAHKDK
;
A
#
# COMPACT_ATOMS: atom_id res chain seq x y z
N ALA A 1 -59.99 -44.01 -5.19
CA ALA A 1 -59.42 -42.86 -4.56
C ALA A 1 -58.01 -43.17 -4.08
N GLY A 2 -57.00 -42.83 -4.90
CA GLY A 2 -55.58 -43.03 -4.60
C GLY A 2 -54.97 -41.68 -4.18
N SER A 3 -54.54 -41.61 -2.95
CA SER A 3 -53.79 -40.46 -2.39
C SER A 3 -52.31 -40.65 -2.68
N THR A 4 -51.75 -39.88 -3.61
CA THR A 4 -50.31 -39.79 -3.86
C THR A 4 -49.71 -38.71 -2.92
N SER A 5 -48.97 -39.13 -1.89
CA SER A 5 -48.21 -38.27 -1.02
C SER A 5 -46.93 -37.85 -1.75
N LEU A 6 -46.78 -36.57 -2.09
CA LEU A 6 -45.56 -35.96 -2.54
C LEU A 6 -44.63 -35.70 -1.34
N THR A 7 -43.67 -36.63 -1.15
CA THR A 7 -42.54 -36.41 -0.24
C THR A 7 -41.55 -35.43 -0.90
N GLY A 8 -41.65 -34.18 -0.51
CA GLY A 8 -40.68 -33.15 -0.90
C GLY A 8 -39.30 -33.48 -0.30
N CYS A 9 -38.31 -33.75 -1.14
CA CYS A 9 -36.92 -33.82 -0.75
C CYS A 9 -36.45 -32.45 -0.23
N LEU A 10 -36.40 -32.30 1.10
CA LEU A 10 -35.69 -31.19 1.74
C LEU A 10 -34.22 -31.30 1.41
N HIS A 11 -33.76 -30.55 0.44
CA HIS A 11 -32.33 -30.35 0.18
C HIS A 11 -31.72 -29.73 1.44
N LYS A 12 -31.02 -30.52 2.24
CA LYS A 12 -30.13 -29.95 3.29
C LYS A 12 -29.11 -29.08 2.61
N PRO A 13 -28.94 -27.81 3.04
CA PRO A 13 -27.90 -26.95 2.48
C PRO A 13 -26.56 -27.67 2.66
N ARG A 14 -25.82 -27.86 1.56
CA ARG A 14 -24.44 -28.35 1.61
C ARG A 14 -23.68 -27.43 2.56
N LYS A 15 -23.10 -27.99 3.63
CA LYS A 15 -22.14 -27.25 4.48
C LYS A 15 -21.06 -26.71 3.54
N ALA A 16 -20.93 -25.41 3.46
CA ALA A 16 -19.84 -24.79 2.73
C ALA A 16 -18.53 -25.36 3.28
N GLY A 17 -17.66 -25.82 2.36
CA GLY A 17 -16.34 -26.33 2.76
C GLY A 17 -15.50 -25.23 3.41
N PRO A 18 -14.35 -25.57 4.01
CA PRO A 18 -13.48 -24.60 4.65
C PRO A 18 -13.06 -23.51 3.65
N LEU A 19 -13.14 -22.25 4.10
CA LEU A 19 -12.75 -21.10 3.29
C LEU A 19 -11.23 -20.87 3.44
N TRP A 20 -10.52 -20.72 2.32
CA TRP A 20 -9.09 -20.54 2.27
C TRP A 20 -8.73 -19.22 1.60
N ILE A 21 -7.73 -18.55 2.13
CA ILE A 21 -7.18 -17.30 1.61
C ILE A 21 -5.66 -17.40 1.45
N ASN A 22 -5.07 -16.56 0.61
CA ASN A 22 -3.62 -16.48 0.45
C ASN A 22 -3.17 -15.04 0.15
N ASP A 23 -1.88 -14.77 0.29
CA ASP A 23 -1.27 -13.52 -0.15
C ASP A 23 -1.29 -13.39 -1.69
N ALA A 24 -1.14 -12.13 -2.16
CA ALA A 24 -1.21 -11.81 -3.58
C ALA A 24 0.08 -12.16 -4.35
N HIS A 25 1.20 -12.36 -3.67
CA HIS A 25 2.51 -12.53 -4.29
C HIS A 25 2.98 -13.97 -4.34
N SER A 26 3.34 -14.50 -3.16
CA SER A 26 4.06 -15.78 -3.06
C SER A 26 3.12 -16.97 -3.09
N GLN A 27 1.85 -16.78 -2.72
CA GLN A 27 0.86 -17.86 -2.54
C GLN A 27 1.31 -18.93 -1.52
N LEU A 28 2.26 -18.59 -0.62
CA LEU A 28 2.83 -19.51 0.36
C LEU A 28 2.11 -19.47 1.71
N ASN A 29 1.23 -18.49 1.92
CA ASN A 29 0.57 -18.25 3.21
C ASN A 29 -0.90 -18.69 3.21
N ARG A 30 -1.18 -19.85 2.60
CA ARG A 30 -2.53 -20.40 2.53
C ARG A 30 -3.09 -20.63 3.94
N THR A 31 -4.10 -19.85 4.32
CA THR A 31 -4.67 -19.85 5.67
C THR A 31 -6.16 -20.16 5.61
N ARG A 32 -6.63 -21.04 6.50
CA ARG A 32 -8.06 -21.31 6.69
C ARG A 32 -8.67 -20.19 7.53
N ILE A 33 -9.83 -19.68 7.12
CA ILE A 33 -10.56 -18.60 7.81
C ILE A 33 -12.01 -19.01 8.05
N ALA A 34 -12.62 -18.42 9.07
CA ALA A 34 -14.03 -18.68 9.42
C ALA A 34 -15.01 -18.01 8.43
N GLY A 35 -14.64 -16.84 7.92
CA GLY A 35 -15.46 -16.08 6.97
C GLY A 35 -14.75 -14.82 6.49
N ILE A 36 -15.33 -14.13 5.50
CA ILE A 36 -14.84 -12.85 4.98
C ILE A 36 -15.95 -11.82 5.10
N THR A 37 -15.64 -10.68 5.69
CA THR A 37 -16.47 -9.47 5.69
C THR A 37 -15.81 -8.41 4.84
N ARG A 38 -16.54 -7.85 3.86
CA ARG A 38 -16.11 -6.73 3.01
C ARG A 38 -16.96 -5.51 3.34
N PRO A 39 -16.54 -4.70 4.32
CA PRO A 39 -17.35 -3.59 4.82
C PRO A 39 -17.30 -2.42 3.85
N GLU A 40 -18.44 -1.79 3.60
CA GLU A 40 -18.54 -0.51 2.87
C GLU A 40 -18.61 0.72 3.80
N ASN A 41 -18.66 0.45 5.11
CA ASN A 41 -18.68 1.44 6.20
C ASN A 41 -18.23 0.75 7.50
N PRO A 42 -18.03 1.48 8.62
CA PRO A 42 -17.55 0.91 9.88
C PRO A 42 -18.46 -0.10 10.56
N GLU A 43 -19.76 0.00 10.38
CA GLU A 43 -20.76 -0.72 11.17
C GLU A 43 -20.60 -2.26 11.15
N PRO A 44 -20.38 -2.95 10.01
CA PRO A 44 -20.17 -4.40 10.01
C PRO A 44 -18.96 -4.82 10.84
N ILE A 45 -17.90 -4.00 10.86
CA ILE A 45 -16.68 -4.28 11.66
C ILE A 45 -16.99 -4.15 13.14
N GLN A 46 -17.67 -3.06 13.53
CA GLN A 46 -18.09 -2.81 14.91
C GLN A 46 -19.00 -3.94 15.43
N GLN A 47 -19.94 -4.41 14.61
CA GLN A 47 -20.80 -5.53 14.97
C GLN A 47 -20.03 -6.84 15.19
N LEU A 48 -19.03 -7.15 14.35
CA LEU A 48 -18.18 -8.33 14.55
C LEU A 48 -17.45 -8.26 15.88
N LEU A 49 -16.81 -7.13 16.19
CA LEU A 49 -16.07 -6.93 17.42
C LEU A 49 -16.97 -7.01 18.67
N ARG A 50 -18.10 -6.32 18.66
CA ARG A 50 -19.08 -6.34 19.78
C ARG A 50 -19.70 -7.71 20.03
N ARG A 51 -19.71 -8.60 19.02
CA ARG A 51 -20.11 -10.02 19.17
C ARG A 51 -18.99 -10.91 19.65
N GLY A 52 -17.80 -10.36 19.94
CA GLY A 52 -16.66 -11.10 20.43
C GLY A 52 -15.91 -11.94 19.40
N HIS A 53 -16.08 -11.64 18.09
CA HIS A 53 -15.32 -12.32 17.07
C HIS A 53 -13.84 -11.91 17.10
N THR A 54 -12.95 -12.88 17.02
CA THR A 54 -11.54 -12.61 16.67
C THR A 54 -11.46 -12.31 15.19
N ILE A 55 -10.92 -11.14 14.85
CA ILE A 55 -10.77 -10.69 13.48
C ILE A 55 -9.30 -10.69 13.05
N SER A 56 -9.08 -10.88 11.77
CA SER A 56 -7.83 -10.56 11.08
C SER A 56 -8.14 -9.55 9.97
N ILE A 57 -7.16 -8.74 9.57
CA ILE A 57 -7.38 -7.57 8.73
C ILE A 57 -6.49 -7.66 7.50
N CYS A 58 -7.07 -7.51 6.31
CA CYS A 58 -6.29 -7.37 5.09
C CYS A 58 -6.78 -6.20 4.23
N GLY A 59 -5.85 -5.60 3.48
CA GLY A 59 -6.12 -4.72 2.36
C GLY A 59 -5.79 -5.46 1.04
N GLY A 60 -4.84 -4.97 0.24
CA GLY A 60 -4.41 -5.59 -1.02
C GLY A 60 -3.72 -6.95 -0.88
N ARG A 61 -3.53 -7.50 0.30
CA ARG A 61 -2.91 -8.80 0.62
C ARG A 61 -1.47 -8.93 0.12
N HIS A 62 -0.71 -7.84 0.21
CA HIS A 62 0.69 -7.79 -0.25
C HIS A 62 1.71 -8.19 0.83
N ALA A 63 1.30 -8.47 2.06
CA ALA A 63 2.19 -8.93 3.12
C ALA A 63 2.57 -10.40 2.88
N MET A 64 3.80 -10.62 2.41
CA MET A 64 4.31 -11.93 1.98
C MET A 64 4.59 -12.90 3.13
N GLY A 65 4.64 -12.42 4.37
CA GLY A 65 4.80 -13.25 5.58
C GLY A 65 3.49 -13.74 6.21
N GLY A 66 2.33 -13.45 5.58
CA GLY A 66 1.01 -13.90 6.07
C GLY A 66 0.49 -13.15 7.30
N GLN A 67 1.12 -12.04 7.70
CA GLN A 67 0.78 -11.27 8.92
C GLN A 67 -0.68 -10.82 8.97
N GLN A 68 -1.32 -10.66 7.79
CA GLN A 68 -2.71 -10.24 7.64
C GLN A 68 -3.73 -11.36 7.87
N PHE A 69 -3.29 -12.59 8.14
CA PHE A 69 -4.19 -13.74 8.27
C PHE A 69 -4.12 -14.38 9.65
N GLY A 70 -5.28 -14.72 10.19
CA GLY A 70 -5.41 -15.53 11.40
C GLY A 70 -6.21 -16.80 11.10
N THR A 71 -5.67 -17.97 11.49
CA THR A 71 -6.36 -19.25 11.29
C THR A 71 -7.68 -19.26 12.04
N ASP A 72 -8.76 -19.62 11.33
CA ASP A 72 -10.12 -19.67 11.83
C ASP A 72 -10.68 -18.33 12.36
N ASN A 73 -10.02 -17.22 12.07
CA ASN A 73 -10.52 -15.88 12.36
C ASN A 73 -11.54 -15.43 11.30
N GLN A 74 -12.36 -14.46 11.67
CA GLN A 74 -13.15 -13.69 10.71
C GLN A 74 -12.22 -12.69 10.01
N LEU A 75 -12.06 -12.81 8.69
CA LEU A 75 -11.23 -11.90 7.91
C LEU A 75 -12.04 -10.66 7.53
N VAL A 76 -11.52 -9.48 7.86
CA VAL A 76 -12.04 -8.19 7.39
C VAL A 76 -11.18 -7.75 6.20
N ASP A 77 -11.76 -7.80 5.00
CA ASP A 77 -11.13 -7.34 3.76
C ASP A 77 -11.56 -5.88 3.54
N THR A 78 -10.62 -4.95 3.76
CA THR A 78 -10.90 -3.50 3.72
C THR A 78 -10.97 -2.93 2.30
N GLY A 79 -10.84 -3.75 1.26
CA GLY A 79 -10.79 -3.30 -0.14
C GLY A 79 -12.01 -2.48 -0.60
N SER A 80 -13.17 -2.64 0.05
CA SER A 80 -14.38 -1.83 -0.22
C SER A 80 -14.39 -0.48 0.50
N LEU A 81 -13.51 -0.26 1.49
CA LEU A 81 -13.29 1.03 2.14
C LEU A 81 -12.29 1.84 1.31
N ASN A 82 -12.71 2.34 0.16
CA ASN A 82 -11.82 2.89 -0.87
C ASN A 82 -12.21 4.31 -1.33
N LYS A 83 -12.93 5.04 -0.52
CA LYS A 83 -13.40 6.39 -0.86
C LYS A 83 -12.39 7.46 -0.47
N VAL A 84 -12.33 8.54 -1.26
CA VAL A 84 -11.79 9.81 -0.82
C VAL A 84 -12.91 10.51 -0.04
N LEU A 85 -12.64 10.81 1.23
CA LEU A 85 -13.62 11.39 2.15
C LEU A 85 -13.59 12.91 2.11
N GLN A 86 -12.40 13.50 2.01
CA GLN A 86 -12.22 14.95 1.95
C GLN A 86 -10.94 15.29 1.20
N PHE A 87 -10.97 16.37 0.42
CA PHE A 87 -9.78 16.98 -0.17
C PHE A 87 -9.81 18.49 0.04
N ASP A 88 -8.95 18.97 0.93
CA ASP A 88 -8.69 20.40 1.13
C ASP A 88 -7.56 20.85 0.18
N ARG A 89 -7.95 21.50 -0.91
CA ARG A 89 -7.05 21.96 -1.96
C ARG A 89 -6.19 23.14 -1.52
N GLU A 90 -6.65 23.92 -0.56
CA GLU A 90 -5.92 25.08 -0.07
C GLU A 90 -4.72 24.66 0.77
N ASN A 91 -4.93 23.74 1.70
CA ASN A 91 -3.93 23.28 2.65
C ASN A 91 -3.23 21.98 2.24
N GLY A 92 -3.70 21.31 1.18
CA GLY A 92 -3.14 20.03 0.72
C GLY A 92 -3.40 18.89 1.70
N LEU A 93 -4.59 18.88 2.31
CA LEU A 93 -4.99 17.80 3.21
C LEU A 93 -5.95 16.86 2.49
N LEU A 94 -5.67 15.56 2.56
CA LEU A 94 -6.46 14.51 1.93
C LEU A 94 -6.87 13.49 2.97
N GLU A 95 -8.18 13.29 3.16
CA GLU A 95 -8.70 12.21 4.00
C GLU A 95 -9.27 11.10 3.10
N VAL A 96 -8.84 9.87 3.36
CA VAL A 96 -9.19 8.68 2.58
C VAL A 96 -9.54 7.51 3.49
N GLU A 97 -10.37 6.60 2.99
CA GLU A 97 -10.58 5.30 3.64
C GLU A 97 -9.34 4.41 3.48
N ALA A 98 -9.08 3.56 4.47
CA ALA A 98 -7.82 2.82 4.59
C ALA A 98 -7.60 1.72 3.53
N GLY A 99 -8.67 1.24 2.91
CA GLY A 99 -8.61 0.23 1.86
C GLY A 99 -8.28 0.77 0.47
N ILE A 100 -8.31 2.11 0.27
CA ILE A 100 -7.98 2.74 -1.01
C ILE A 100 -6.53 2.41 -1.40
N GLN A 101 -6.30 2.16 -2.69
CA GLN A 101 -4.97 1.84 -3.22
C GLN A 101 -4.30 3.05 -3.87
N TRP A 102 -2.97 3.03 -3.99
CA TRP A 102 -2.20 4.12 -4.57
C TRP A 102 -2.69 4.56 -5.96
N PRO A 103 -3.00 3.65 -6.92
CA PRO A 103 -3.47 4.07 -8.24
C PRO A 103 -4.77 4.88 -8.19
N ASP A 104 -5.70 4.50 -7.30
CA ASP A 104 -7.00 5.17 -7.19
C ASP A 104 -6.85 6.58 -6.62
N VAL A 105 -6.02 6.73 -5.57
CA VAL A 105 -5.72 8.05 -4.98
C VAL A 105 -5.01 8.95 -5.99
N LEU A 106 -4.02 8.43 -6.72
CA LEU A 106 -3.30 9.21 -7.73
C LEU A 106 -4.24 9.65 -8.86
N LYS A 107 -5.10 8.74 -9.35
CA LYS A 107 -6.12 9.05 -10.36
C LYS A 107 -7.10 10.12 -9.87
N PHE A 108 -7.52 10.03 -8.60
CA PHE A 108 -8.37 11.05 -7.98
C PHE A 108 -7.69 12.42 -7.98
N LEU A 109 -6.43 12.49 -7.51
CA LEU A 109 -5.68 13.74 -7.47
C LEU A 109 -5.45 14.32 -8.87
N GLU A 110 -5.14 13.49 -9.87
CA GLU A 110 -5.00 13.93 -11.27
C GLU A 110 -6.30 14.53 -11.80
N ALA A 111 -7.43 13.85 -11.61
CA ALA A 111 -8.72 14.29 -12.11
C ALA A 111 -9.24 15.57 -11.43
N ASN A 112 -8.90 15.76 -10.16
CA ASN A 112 -9.45 16.85 -9.34
C ASN A 112 -8.55 18.10 -9.25
N GLN A 113 -7.42 18.16 -9.96
CA GLN A 113 -6.47 19.27 -9.92
C GLN A 113 -6.08 19.80 -11.33
N VAL A 114 -6.84 19.46 -12.35
CA VAL A 114 -6.49 19.75 -13.77
C VAL A 114 -6.21 21.22 -14.04
N ASN A 115 -6.96 22.12 -13.41
CA ASN A 115 -6.87 23.58 -13.62
C ASN A 115 -6.30 24.33 -12.42
N ASP A 116 -5.78 23.62 -11.42
CA ASP A 116 -5.28 24.23 -10.21
C ASP A 116 -3.90 24.86 -10.46
N LYS A 117 -3.69 26.11 -9.98
CA LYS A 117 -2.39 26.77 -10.05
C LYS A 117 -1.35 26.06 -9.18
N LYS A 118 -1.78 25.49 -8.08
CA LYS A 118 -0.98 24.69 -7.16
C LYS A 118 -1.55 23.28 -7.12
N THR A 119 -0.77 22.32 -7.56
CA THR A 119 -1.14 20.92 -7.54
C THR A 119 -0.41 20.19 -6.43
N TRP A 120 -1.08 19.21 -5.85
CA TRP A 120 -0.61 18.43 -4.71
C TRP A 120 -0.26 17.00 -5.10
N GLY A 121 0.69 16.42 -4.39
CA GLY A 121 1.11 15.03 -4.52
C GLY A 121 1.63 14.49 -3.20
N PHE A 122 2.11 13.26 -3.21
CA PHE A 122 2.71 12.63 -2.04
C PHE A 122 4.21 12.91 -1.98
N ALA A 123 4.74 13.19 -0.78
CA ALA A 123 6.17 13.24 -0.55
C ALA A 123 6.77 11.83 -0.65
N GLN A 124 6.12 10.86 -0.05
CA GLN A 124 6.53 9.47 -0.01
C GLN A 124 5.45 8.55 -0.57
N LYS A 125 5.75 7.84 -1.63
CA LYS A 125 4.96 6.71 -2.13
C LYS A 125 5.86 5.49 -2.15
N GLN A 126 5.39 4.38 -1.60
CA GLN A 126 6.10 3.12 -1.77
C GLN A 126 6.22 2.78 -3.25
N THR A 127 7.43 2.38 -3.66
CA THR A 127 7.72 1.96 -5.03
C THR A 127 7.88 0.43 -5.06
N GLY A 128 7.56 -0.19 -6.18
CA GLY A 128 7.69 -1.64 -6.36
C GLY A 128 6.38 -2.42 -6.31
N ALA A 129 5.34 -1.92 -5.59
CA ALA A 129 4.00 -2.47 -5.67
C ALA A 129 2.99 -1.33 -5.59
N ASP A 130 2.18 -1.15 -6.63
CA ASP A 130 1.20 -0.06 -6.68
C ASP A 130 -0.12 -0.41 -5.99
N ASN A 131 -0.55 -1.66 -6.06
CA ASN A 131 -1.84 -2.10 -5.53
C ASN A 131 -1.85 -2.32 -4.00
N LEU A 132 -1.06 -1.53 -3.28
CA LEU A 132 -1.06 -1.52 -1.83
C LEU A 132 -2.17 -0.60 -1.31
N ALA A 133 -2.95 -1.10 -0.35
CA ALA A 133 -3.88 -0.27 0.40
C ALA A 133 -3.14 0.67 1.34
N LEU A 134 -3.62 1.91 1.49
CA LEU A 134 -2.96 2.91 2.33
C LEU A 134 -2.94 2.51 3.81
N GLY A 135 -4.01 1.89 4.31
CA GLY A 135 -4.03 1.34 5.66
C GLY A 135 -3.00 0.23 5.86
N GLY A 136 -2.78 -0.62 4.84
CA GLY A 136 -1.72 -1.63 4.86
C GLY A 136 -0.32 -1.00 4.81
N ALA A 137 -0.12 0.05 4.01
CA ALA A 137 1.13 0.80 3.95
C ALA A 137 1.46 1.45 5.31
N LEU A 138 0.45 2.02 5.99
CA LEU A 138 0.60 2.56 7.35
C LEU A 138 0.93 1.46 8.36
N SER A 139 0.18 0.36 8.33
CA SER A 139 0.36 -0.76 9.27
C SER A 139 1.75 -1.42 9.16
N ALA A 140 2.41 -1.28 8.01
CA ALA A 140 3.79 -1.71 7.80
C ALA A 140 4.80 -0.56 7.98
N ASN A 141 4.34 0.66 8.23
CA ASN A 141 5.14 1.89 8.16
C ASN A 141 6.05 1.91 6.93
N ALA A 142 5.44 1.69 5.76
CA ALA A 142 6.15 1.54 4.51
C ALA A 142 6.93 2.81 4.15
N HIS A 143 8.03 2.65 3.42
CA HIS A 143 8.84 3.76 2.95
C HIS A 143 8.90 3.82 1.42
N GLY A 144 9.20 4.99 0.88
CA GLY A 144 9.50 5.20 -0.53
C GLY A 144 11.01 5.23 -0.77
N ARG A 145 11.42 5.96 -1.81
CA ARG A 145 12.82 6.19 -2.19
C ARG A 145 13.39 7.52 -1.69
N GLY A 146 12.70 8.18 -0.76
CA GLY A 146 13.14 9.44 -0.20
C GLY A 146 14.46 9.30 0.55
N LEU A 147 15.45 10.14 0.19
CA LEU A 147 16.80 10.05 0.76
C LEU A 147 16.89 10.58 2.19
N GLN A 148 16.05 11.58 2.52
CA GLN A 148 16.01 12.21 3.82
C GLN A 148 14.59 12.25 4.42
N PHE A 149 13.64 11.58 3.79
CA PHE A 149 12.27 11.49 4.30
C PHE A 149 12.15 10.36 5.32
N GLN A 150 11.32 10.57 6.31
CA GLN A 150 10.89 9.49 7.19
C GLN A 150 9.96 8.54 6.41
N PRO A 151 9.66 7.34 6.92
CA PRO A 151 8.63 6.47 6.36
C PRO A 151 7.26 7.14 6.26
N PHE A 152 6.27 6.43 5.76
CA PHE A 152 4.92 6.94 5.46
C PHE A 152 4.26 7.72 6.62
N VAL A 153 4.61 7.40 7.85
CA VAL A 153 4.16 8.15 9.04
C VAL A 153 4.41 9.65 8.96
N GLN A 154 5.42 10.09 8.21
CA GLN A 154 5.72 11.50 8.04
C GLN A 154 4.51 12.28 7.49
N ASP A 155 3.83 11.70 6.53
CA ASP A 155 2.73 12.32 5.78
C ASP A 155 1.37 12.17 6.48
N VAL A 156 1.30 11.37 7.56
CA VAL A 156 0.05 11.11 8.28
C VAL A 156 -0.20 12.15 9.36
N GLU A 157 -1.23 12.97 9.20
CA GLU A 157 -1.68 13.96 10.18
C GLU A 157 -2.49 13.31 11.31
N SER A 158 -3.46 12.49 10.93
CA SER A 158 -4.32 11.78 11.87
C SER A 158 -4.91 10.53 11.22
N LEU A 159 -5.50 9.66 12.05
CA LEU A 159 -6.25 8.51 11.59
C LEU A 159 -7.49 8.28 12.47
N ARG A 160 -8.47 7.60 11.92
CA ARG A 160 -9.59 7.02 12.68
C ARG A 160 -9.37 5.52 12.76
N LEU A 161 -9.42 5.01 13.98
CA LEU A 161 -9.20 3.61 14.32
C LEU A 161 -10.49 3.02 14.90
N ILE A 162 -10.83 1.80 14.53
CA ILE A 162 -11.84 1.00 15.23
C ILE A 162 -11.08 0.13 16.23
N ASN A 163 -11.31 0.36 17.53
CA ASN A 163 -10.66 -0.37 18.63
C ASN A 163 -11.29 -1.75 18.87
N ALA A 164 -10.80 -2.50 19.84
CA ALA A 164 -11.29 -3.84 20.17
C ALA A 164 -12.76 -3.86 20.65
N GLU A 165 -13.22 -2.77 21.24
CA GLU A 165 -14.60 -2.58 21.72
C GLU A 165 -15.57 -2.23 20.57
N GLY A 166 -15.03 -1.99 19.37
CA GLY A 166 -15.80 -1.57 18.18
C GLY A 166 -16.11 -0.08 18.19
N ASP A 167 -15.39 0.74 18.95
CA ASP A 167 -15.55 2.18 18.97
C ASP A 167 -14.59 2.85 18.00
N ILE A 168 -15.02 3.96 17.37
CA ILE A 168 -14.16 4.75 16.50
C ILE A 168 -13.42 5.78 17.36
N VAL A 169 -12.10 5.69 17.39
CA VAL A 169 -11.23 6.62 18.09
C VAL A 169 -10.35 7.40 17.12
N ASN A 170 -10.23 8.70 17.37
CA ASN A 170 -9.32 9.57 16.61
C ASN A 170 -7.92 9.49 17.23
N CYS A 171 -6.91 9.31 16.39
CA CYS A 171 -5.51 9.24 16.79
C CYS A 171 -4.68 10.22 15.97
N SER A 172 -3.76 10.93 16.63
CA SER A 172 -2.83 11.86 15.99
C SER A 172 -1.59 12.03 16.88
N ARG A 173 -0.68 12.90 16.47
CA ARG A 173 0.49 13.27 17.31
C ARG A 173 0.10 13.92 18.64
N ASN A 174 -1.13 14.45 18.75
CA ASN A 174 -1.61 15.19 19.93
C ASN A 174 -2.85 14.58 20.59
N ILE A 175 -3.47 13.58 19.96
CA ILE A 175 -4.69 12.91 20.45
C ILE A 175 -4.43 11.41 20.41
N ASN A 176 -4.64 10.72 21.52
CA ASN A 176 -4.35 9.28 21.66
C ASN A 176 -2.96 8.94 21.12
N THR A 177 -1.96 9.72 21.53
CA THR A 177 -0.60 9.75 20.96
C THR A 177 0.10 8.40 21.04
N GLU A 178 -0.08 7.69 22.15
CA GLU A 178 0.52 6.37 22.33
C GLU A 178 -0.09 5.37 21.35
N LEU A 179 -1.41 5.34 21.25
CA LEU A 179 -2.13 4.49 20.28
C LEU A 179 -1.74 4.84 18.85
N PHE A 180 -1.62 6.13 18.51
CA PHE A 180 -1.14 6.57 17.19
C PHE A 180 0.22 5.98 16.86
N ARG A 181 1.16 5.97 17.81
CA ARG A 181 2.50 5.40 17.62
C ARG A 181 2.48 3.88 17.45
N HIS A 182 1.64 3.17 18.20
CA HIS A 182 1.54 1.72 18.14
C HIS A 182 0.85 1.19 16.91
N VAL A 183 -0.14 1.91 16.39
CA VAL A 183 -0.86 1.54 15.15
C VAL A 183 0.05 1.60 13.92
N ILE A 184 0.96 2.58 13.89
CA ILE A 184 1.91 2.76 12.79
C ILE A 184 3.00 1.69 12.90
N GLY A 185 3.09 0.82 11.89
CA GLY A 185 3.96 -0.36 11.94
C GLY A 185 3.44 -1.48 12.83
N GLY A 186 2.23 -1.37 13.37
CA GLY A 186 1.64 -2.32 14.33
C GLY A 186 0.90 -3.50 13.69
N TYR A 187 0.91 -3.65 12.37
CA TYR A 187 0.32 -4.78 11.62
C TYR A 187 -1.15 -5.09 11.98
N GLY A 188 -1.92 -4.09 12.42
CA GLY A 188 -3.33 -4.25 12.79
C GLY A 188 -3.56 -4.81 14.21
N LEU A 189 -2.52 -4.99 15.03
CA LEU A 189 -2.63 -5.55 16.39
C LEU A 189 -3.33 -4.60 17.38
N PHE A 190 -3.34 -3.29 17.09
CA PHE A 190 -3.88 -2.27 18.00
C PHE A 190 -5.25 -1.75 17.55
N GLY A 191 -5.84 -2.35 16.53
CA GLY A 191 -7.14 -2.00 15.97
C GLY A 191 -7.11 -1.89 14.45
N LEU A 192 -8.29 -1.66 13.85
CA LEU A 192 -8.47 -1.51 12.42
C LEU A 192 -8.46 -0.03 12.03
N VAL A 193 -7.48 0.39 11.24
CA VAL A 193 -7.46 1.74 10.66
C VAL A 193 -8.61 1.85 9.65
N TYR A 194 -9.54 2.78 9.93
CA TYR A 194 -10.69 3.05 9.08
C TYR A 194 -10.39 4.13 8.04
N SER A 195 -9.85 5.27 8.46
CA SER A 195 -9.45 6.35 7.57
C SER A 195 -8.12 6.99 7.97
N LEU A 196 -7.49 7.64 7.01
CA LEU A 196 -6.22 8.35 7.14
C LEU A 196 -6.40 9.78 6.64
N LYS A 197 -5.90 10.76 7.39
CA LYS A 197 -5.73 12.14 6.94
C LYS A 197 -4.26 12.38 6.65
N LEU A 198 -3.97 12.76 5.43
CA LEU A 198 -2.61 12.87 4.90
C LEU A 198 -2.28 14.31 4.55
N GLN A 199 -1.09 14.77 4.90
CA GLN A 199 -0.51 16.01 4.41
C GLN A 199 0.16 15.72 3.06
N LEU A 200 -0.33 16.38 2.03
CA LEU A 200 0.26 16.37 0.70
C LEU A 200 1.31 17.47 0.57
N VAL A 201 2.21 17.30 -0.39
CA VAL A 201 3.23 18.29 -0.75
C VAL A 201 2.94 18.90 -2.13
N PRO A 202 3.37 20.14 -2.41
CA PRO A 202 3.29 20.67 -3.76
C PRO A 202 3.98 19.75 -4.76
N ARG A 203 3.29 19.42 -5.86
CA ARG A 203 3.91 18.62 -6.94
C ARG A 203 5.07 19.39 -7.55
N GLN A 204 6.15 18.68 -7.76
CA GLN A 204 7.33 19.21 -8.42
C GLN A 204 7.84 18.22 -9.46
N LYS A 205 8.46 18.77 -10.50
CA LYS A 205 9.12 17.98 -11.53
C LYS A 205 10.50 17.57 -11.04
N VAL A 206 10.86 16.31 -11.25
CA VAL A 206 12.19 15.80 -10.92
C VAL A 206 12.84 15.18 -12.16
N GLU A 207 14.14 15.36 -12.29
CA GLU A 207 14.97 14.71 -13.30
C GLU A 207 15.62 13.47 -12.69
N ARG A 208 15.48 12.33 -13.37
CA ARG A 208 16.18 11.10 -13.01
C ARG A 208 17.58 11.11 -13.60
N ARG A 209 18.59 10.92 -12.78
CA ARG A 209 20.01 10.72 -13.17
C ARG A 209 20.42 9.31 -12.84
N VAL A 210 21.05 8.64 -13.79
CA VAL A 210 21.41 7.21 -13.69
C VAL A 210 22.89 7.04 -13.96
N GLU A 211 23.57 6.28 -13.08
CA GLU A 211 24.99 5.96 -13.18
C GLU A 211 25.21 4.49 -12.81
N ILE A 212 26.20 3.85 -13.41
CA ILE A 212 26.70 2.57 -12.92
C ILE A 212 27.87 2.90 -12.00
N ILE A 213 27.78 2.46 -10.75
CA ILE A 213 28.81 2.72 -9.74
C ILE A 213 29.18 1.43 -9.01
N HIS A 214 30.38 1.42 -8.43
CA HIS A 214 30.79 0.33 -7.56
C HIS A 214 30.07 0.46 -6.20
N ALA A 215 29.62 -0.65 -5.62
CA ALA A 215 28.88 -0.67 -4.35
C ALA A 215 29.65 -0.01 -3.19
N ARG A 216 30.97 -0.10 -3.17
CA ARG A 216 31.83 0.58 -2.16
C ARG A 216 31.71 2.10 -2.20
N ASP A 217 31.34 2.69 -3.34
CA ASP A 217 31.24 4.14 -3.52
C ASP A 217 29.85 4.67 -3.22
N LEU A 218 28.87 3.77 -2.96
CA LEU A 218 27.46 4.08 -2.82
C LEU A 218 27.18 5.15 -1.76
N LEU A 219 27.70 5.00 -0.54
CA LEU A 219 27.45 5.95 0.55
C LEU A 219 28.01 7.34 0.24
N HIS A 220 29.20 7.38 -0.37
CA HIS A 220 29.80 8.64 -0.79
C HIS A 220 28.93 9.33 -1.87
N ARG A 221 28.48 8.56 -2.85
CA ARG A 221 27.65 9.06 -3.95
C ARG A 221 26.29 9.53 -3.48
N LEU A 222 25.63 8.78 -2.58
CA LEU A 222 24.37 9.19 -1.93
C LEU A 222 24.55 10.53 -1.24
N ASN A 223 25.58 10.69 -0.42
CA ASN A 223 25.83 11.94 0.31
C ASN A 223 26.10 13.12 -0.64
N GLN A 224 26.80 12.90 -1.75
CA GLN A 224 27.00 13.93 -2.77
C GLN A 224 25.67 14.35 -3.39
N GLN A 225 24.79 13.42 -3.76
CA GLN A 225 23.52 13.70 -4.38
C GLN A 225 22.55 14.39 -3.40
N ILE A 226 22.55 14.01 -2.13
CA ILE A 226 21.80 14.71 -1.07
C ILE A 226 22.25 16.16 -0.97
N LYS A 227 23.55 16.41 -0.92
CA LYS A 227 24.11 17.78 -0.89
C LYS A 227 23.77 18.57 -2.16
N ALA A 228 23.62 17.90 -3.29
CA ALA A 228 23.20 18.51 -4.55
C ALA A 228 21.67 18.70 -4.66
N GLY A 229 20.90 18.39 -3.62
CA GLY A 229 19.45 18.59 -3.55
C GLY A 229 18.62 17.45 -4.10
N ALA A 230 19.17 16.26 -4.29
CA ALA A 230 18.39 15.09 -4.68
C ALA A 230 17.41 14.70 -3.56
N LEU A 231 16.14 14.53 -3.92
CA LEU A 231 15.08 14.16 -2.99
C LEU A 231 14.95 12.64 -2.85
N TYR A 232 15.13 11.93 -3.94
CA TYR A 232 14.93 10.48 -4.01
C TYR A 232 16.14 9.82 -4.64
N GLY A 233 16.35 8.55 -4.31
CA GLY A 233 17.40 7.74 -4.90
C GLY A 233 17.24 6.27 -4.57
N ASP A 234 17.87 5.44 -5.37
CA ASP A 234 17.95 4.01 -5.15
C ASP A 234 19.23 3.44 -5.79
N PHE A 235 19.61 2.26 -5.32
CA PHE A 235 20.70 1.50 -5.88
C PHE A 235 20.24 0.06 -6.12
N GLN A 236 20.41 -0.41 -7.34
CA GLN A 236 20.07 -1.77 -7.74
C GLN A 236 21.34 -2.54 -8.03
N PHE A 237 21.68 -3.50 -7.18
CA PHE A 237 22.84 -4.35 -7.37
C PHE A 237 22.79 -5.16 -8.66
N ASN A 238 23.95 -5.40 -9.28
CA ASN A 238 24.09 -6.41 -10.30
C ASN A 238 23.92 -7.79 -9.64
N ILE A 239 22.84 -8.48 -9.99
CA ILE A 239 22.48 -9.80 -9.45
C ILE A 239 22.76 -10.96 -10.42
N ASP A 240 23.44 -10.70 -11.52
CA ASP A 240 23.91 -11.74 -12.45
C ASP A 240 25.12 -12.45 -11.85
N SER A 241 24.91 -13.65 -11.34
CA SER A 241 25.96 -14.47 -10.71
C SER A 241 27.07 -14.93 -11.67
N THR A 242 26.86 -14.79 -12.99
CA THR A 242 27.85 -15.10 -14.01
C THR A 242 28.76 -13.92 -14.35
N ASN A 243 28.39 -12.73 -13.92
CA ASN A 243 29.10 -11.48 -14.16
C ASN A 243 30.25 -11.32 -13.13
N ALA A 244 31.42 -10.89 -13.57
CA ALA A 244 32.56 -10.65 -12.68
C ALA A 244 32.29 -9.59 -11.60
N ASN A 245 31.35 -8.67 -11.86
CA ASN A 245 30.93 -7.59 -10.93
C ASN A 245 29.68 -7.94 -10.14
N PHE A 246 29.33 -9.23 -9.99
CA PHE A 246 28.21 -9.68 -9.19
C PHE A 246 28.24 -9.07 -7.79
N LEU A 247 27.17 -8.36 -7.40
CA LEU A 247 27.03 -7.61 -6.14
C LEU A 247 28.09 -6.53 -5.88
N GLN A 248 29.04 -6.31 -6.80
CA GLN A 248 30.08 -5.29 -6.66
C GLN A 248 29.75 -3.98 -7.37
N GLU A 249 28.95 -4.04 -8.41
CA GLU A 249 28.44 -2.88 -9.14
C GLU A 249 26.90 -2.86 -9.11
N GLY A 250 26.35 -1.72 -9.47
CA GLY A 250 24.91 -1.59 -9.63
C GLY A 250 24.51 -0.27 -10.27
N VAL A 251 23.24 -0.18 -10.56
CA VAL A 251 22.61 1.01 -11.14
C VAL A 251 22.19 1.92 -10.00
N PHE A 252 22.86 3.05 -9.88
CA PHE A 252 22.50 4.14 -8.98
C PHE A 252 21.57 5.11 -9.69
N SER A 253 20.44 5.42 -9.09
CA SER A 253 19.50 6.44 -9.58
C SER A 253 19.33 7.52 -8.52
N SER A 254 19.36 8.77 -8.93
CA SER A 254 18.97 9.91 -8.11
C SER A 254 17.94 10.77 -8.83
N TYR A 255 17.10 11.49 -8.05
CA TYR A 255 16.03 12.32 -8.59
C TYR A 255 16.14 13.73 -8.00
N VAL A 256 16.45 14.69 -8.88
CA VAL A 256 16.72 16.07 -8.49
C VAL A 256 15.58 16.97 -8.97
N PRO A 257 15.06 17.88 -8.13
CA PRO A 257 14.07 18.87 -8.56
C PRO A 257 14.57 19.71 -9.72
N VAL A 258 13.70 19.97 -10.69
CA VAL A 258 13.98 20.86 -11.83
C VAL A 258 12.85 21.87 -11.96
N PRO A 259 13.10 23.05 -12.60
CA PRO A 259 12.08 24.05 -12.84
C PRO A 259 10.85 23.47 -13.55
N ALA A 260 9.67 23.97 -13.21
CA ALA A 260 8.40 23.49 -13.78
C ALA A 260 8.37 23.54 -15.32
N GLY A 261 9.04 24.54 -15.92
CA GLY A 261 9.16 24.72 -17.36
C GLY A 261 10.13 23.73 -18.06
N THR A 262 10.87 22.92 -17.33
CA THR A 262 11.79 21.93 -17.93
C THR A 262 11.01 20.98 -18.83
N PRO A 263 11.37 20.84 -20.12
CA PRO A 263 10.66 19.96 -21.03
C PRO A 263 10.78 18.51 -20.60
N ILE A 264 9.68 17.76 -20.76
CA ILE A 264 9.70 16.30 -20.61
C ILE A 264 10.12 15.73 -21.97
N PRO A 265 11.19 14.90 -22.03
CA PRO A 265 11.60 14.30 -23.30
C PRO A 265 10.46 13.50 -23.95
N GLU A 266 10.15 13.77 -25.21
CA GLU A 266 9.07 13.10 -25.95
C GLU A 266 9.35 11.61 -26.19
N ASN A 267 10.63 11.25 -26.31
CA ASN A 267 11.09 9.90 -26.64
C ASN A 267 11.39 9.02 -25.40
N GLN A 268 10.63 9.16 -24.32
CA GLN A 268 10.78 8.24 -23.20
C GLN A 268 10.37 6.82 -23.65
N ARG A 269 11.32 5.89 -23.61
CA ARG A 269 11.06 4.48 -23.91
C ARG A 269 10.09 3.92 -22.86
N LYS A 270 8.83 3.74 -23.27
CA LYS A 270 7.86 2.95 -22.51
C LYS A 270 7.98 1.52 -22.98
N LEU A 271 8.23 0.59 -22.06
CA LEU A 271 8.17 -0.83 -22.40
C LEU A 271 6.69 -1.17 -22.68
N PRO A 272 6.36 -1.69 -23.87
CA PRO A 272 5.01 -2.16 -24.14
C PRO A 272 4.67 -3.35 -23.24
N ALA A 273 3.37 -3.59 -23.03
CA ALA A 273 2.90 -4.65 -22.15
C ALA A 273 3.47 -6.04 -22.47
N GLY A 274 3.73 -6.32 -23.76
CA GLY A 274 4.38 -7.56 -24.21
C GLY A 274 5.82 -7.68 -23.74
N ALA A 275 6.60 -6.58 -23.80
CA ALA A 275 7.98 -6.56 -23.31
C ALA A 275 8.05 -6.73 -21.78
N TRP A 276 7.14 -6.12 -21.04
CA TRP A 276 7.01 -6.36 -19.59
C TRP A 276 6.74 -7.84 -19.26
N LYS A 277 5.79 -8.47 -19.98
CA LYS A 277 5.51 -9.90 -19.80
C LYS A 277 6.73 -10.76 -20.10
N GLN A 278 7.47 -10.43 -21.16
CA GLN A 278 8.69 -11.14 -21.52
C GLN A 278 9.78 -10.98 -20.47
N LEU A 279 10.01 -9.77 -19.96
CA LEU A 279 10.98 -9.52 -18.87
C LEU A 279 10.63 -10.29 -17.60
N ILE A 280 9.35 -10.28 -17.20
CA ILE A 280 8.87 -11.04 -16.04
C ILE A 280 9.08 -12.55 -16.27
N HIS A 281 8.80 -13.05 -17.48
CA HIS A 281 9.00 -14.44 -17.83
C HIS A 281 10.48 -14.85 -17.75
N LEU A 282 11.38 -14.03 -18.31
CA LEU A 282 12.83 -14.25 -18.25
C LEU A 282 13.34 -14.24 -16.81
N ALA A 283 12.89 -13.28 -16.01
CA ALA A 283 13.27 -13.19 -14.59
C ALA A 283 12.82 -14.41 -13.75
N HIS A 284 11.89 -15.22 -14.22
CA HIS A 284 11.40 -16.41 -13.51
C HIS A 284 11.90 -17.73 -14.09
N LYS A 285 12.31 -17.77 -15.34
CA LYS A 285 12.69 -19.03 -16.02
C LYS A 285 14.18 -19.19 -16.28
N ASP A 286 14.91 -18.10 -16.48
CA ASP A 286 16.35 -18.12 -16.74
C ASP A 286 17.13 -17.71 -15.47
N LYS A 287 16.93 -18.50 -14.40
CA LYS A 287 17.74 -18.40 -13.18
C LYS A 287 18.90 -19.39 -13.26
#